data_80b3b6ea7472680f93121fc0d86c1b66
#
_entry.id   80b3b6ea7472680f93121fc0d86c1b66
#
_cell.length_a   1.000
_cell.length_b   1.000
_cell.length_c   1.000
_cell.angle_alpha   90.00
_cell.angle_beta   90.00
_cell.angle_gamma   90.00
#
_symmetry.space_group_name_H-M   'P 1'
#
loop_
_entity.id
_entity.type
_entity.pdbx_description
1 polymer ?
#
loop_
_entity_poly.entity_id
_entity_poly.type
_entity_poly.pdbx_seq_one_letter_code
_entity_poly.pdbx_strand_id
1 'polypeptide(L)'
;MSREEHYRSRLARYRAPSLSGAESSHDRRHHKPREDVIVDCGWGRLIFAHTFCDNRKLADVLLAEKPGKRDIAFYVTDPHVLLAMEPQSLFLDPSHTYRLWLDRYKVSPLRPRGYTIRLLNSRKDAEAVHNVYLSRQMISPPIDFMWNNRTSRGVLFFVAQDIDSGEILGAAAGIDHVEAFDDPEKGASLWALAVDPQARSPGIGQALVRHMAEYFIARGRSYLDLSVMHNNREAIRLYERLKFERINVFTVKNKNSFNEPLFIGTQPQEGLNPYAKIITREAQRRGIAVNVLDAEAGYFELSLGGRTITCRESLSELTTSIAMSRCDDKSVTHRIFNKAKLRVPAQLEVGEPQEADDFLAQYGAVVVKPARGEQGAGISVDVRDGEALHAAIEEAKTHCETVLLEEYVRGMDLRIIVIDGNIVAAATRRPPRIKGTGRDTIRELIHKQSRRRQAATGGESSIPIDRETERCINEAGYQLDEVLPYSEDVTVRKTANLHTGGTIHDVTAKLHPTLRQAAIDAAAALDIPVTGLDFIVPDPKGEQYVIIEANERPGLANHEPQPTAERFIDLLFPSTVGP
;
A
#
# COMPACT_ATOMS: atom_id res chain seq x y z
N MET A 1 20.00 -18.32 -51.20
CA MET A 1 20.15 -18.01 -49.76
C MET A 1 20.39 -19.30 -48.98
N SER A 2 21.53 -19.39 -48.31
CA SER A 2 21.85 -20.55 -47.49
C SER A 2 20.87 -20.68 -46.31
N ARG A 3 20.73 -21.89 -45.71
CA ARG A 3 19.92 -22.10 -44.51
C ARG A 3 20.33 -21.17 -43.35
N GLU A 4 21.61 -20.80 -43.29
CA GLU A 4 22.21 -19.92 -42.30
C GLU A 4 21.87 -18.44 -42.55
N GLU A 5 21.83 -18.00 -43.81
CA GLU A 5 21.38 -16.64 -44.18
C GLU A 5 19.87 -16.47 -43.87
N HIS A 6 19.09 -17.51 -44.09
CA HIS A 6 17.67 -17.48 -43.76
C HIS A 6 17.44 -17.42 -42.22
N TYR A 7 18.24 -18.15 -41.46
CA TYR A 7 18.18 -18.13 -39.98
C TYR A 7 18.62 -16.76 -39.40
N ARG A 8 19.73 -16.19 -39.93
CA ARG A 8 20.20 -14.86 -39.53
C ARG A 8 19.21 -13.75 -39.90
N SER A 9 18.61 -13.81 -41.07
CA SER A 9 17.55 -12.88 -41.51
C SER A 9 16.29 -13.00 -40.61
N ARG A 10 15.95 -14.22 -40.19
CA ARG A 10 14.82 -14.46 -39.30
C ARG A 10 15.08 -13.94 -37.88
N LEU A 11 16.29 -14.12 -37.34
CA LEU A 11 16.71 -13.57 -36.05
C LEU A 11 16.75 -12.04 -36.06
N ALA A 12 17.24 -11.43 -37.14
CA ALA A 12 17.29 -9.97 -37.29
C ALA A 12 15.89 -9.32 -37.25
N ARG A 13 14.86 -10.03 -37.77
CA ARG A 13 13.45 -9.56 -37.75
C ARG A 13 12.82 -9.49 -36.36
N TYR A 14 13.35 -10.23 -35.40
CA TYR A 14 12.82 -10.31 -34.02
C TYR A 14 13.66 -9.51 -33.02
N ARG A 15 14.72 -8.81 -33.48
CA ARG A 15 15.48 -7.92 -32.62
C ARG A 15 14.72 -6.62 -32.34
N ALA A 16 15.03 -6.01 -31.23
CA ALA A 16 14.62 -4.63 -30.98
C ALA A 16 15.17 -3.71 -32.09
N PRO A 17 14.49 -2.62 -32.41
CA PRO A 17 15.07 -1.57 -33.24
C PRO A 17 16.44 -1.19 -32.71
N SER A 18 17.44 -1.11 -33.58
CA SER A 18 18.79 -0.75 -33.19
C SER A 18 19.33 0.38 -34.08
N LEU A 19 20.08 1.27 -33.47
CA LEU A 19 20.73 2.39 -34.18
C LEU A 19 21.83 1.96 -35.14
N SER A 20 22.27 0.68 -35.06
CA SER A 20 23.34 0.13 -35.91
C SER A 20 22.86 -0.41 -37.27
N GLY A 21 21.57 -0.47 -37.53
CA GLY A 21 20.99 -0.95 -38.81
C GLY A 21 21.18 0.03 -39.98
N ALA A 22 21.79 1.18 -39.75
CA ALA A 22 21.93 2.27 -40.75
C ALA A 22 22.99 2.07 -41.82
N GLU A 23 23.67 0.91 -41.88
CA GLU A 23 24.82 0.75 -42.80
C GLU A 23 24.50 0.31 -44.24
N SER A 24 23.26 0.08 -44.61
CA SER A 24 22.91 -0.55 -45.89
C SER A 24 21.93 0.17 -46.82
N SER A 25 21.74 1.50 -46.73
CA SER A 25 21.01 2.22 -47.78
C SER A 25 21.68 3.52 -48.22
N HIS A 26 21.79 3.65 -49.52
CA HIS A 26 22.50 4.70 -50.24
C HIS A 26 21.83 6.08 -50.27
N ASP A 27 20.97 6.43 -49.32
CA ASP A 27 20.34 7.76 -49.24
C ASP A 27 20.45 8.33 -47.80
N ARG A 28 21.64 8.85 -47.52
CA ARG A 28 22.00 9.43 -46.22
C ARG A 28 21.93 10.96 -46.26
N ARG A 29 20.83 11.54 -45.87
CA ARG A 29 20.88 12.79 -45.12
C ARG A 29 21.25 12.45 -43.67
N HIS A 30 22.43 12.90 -43.21
CA HIS A 30 22.98 12.57 -41.88
C HIS A 30 22.11 13.15 -40.75
N HIS A 31 21.05 12.48 -40.36
CA HIS A 31 20.44 12.71 -39.06
C HIS A 31 21.02 11.69 -38.07
N LYS A 32 21.82 12.20 -37.11
CA LYS A 32 22.28 11.39 -35.98
C LYS A 32 21.03 10.95 -35.18
N PRO A 33 20.83 9.66 -34.92
CA PRO A 33 19.69 9.20 -34.11
C PRO A 33 19.70 9.90 -32.77
N ARG A 34 18.49 10.20 -32.22
CA ARG A 34 18.39 10.78 -30.89
C ARG A 34 18.80 9.75 -29.86
N GLU A 35 19.59 10.19 -28.88
CA GLU A 35 19.99 9.39 -27.71
C GLU A 35 19.06 9.69 -26.53
N ASP A 36 18.91 8.71 -25.61
CA ASP A 36 18.17 8.84 -24.34
C ASP A 36 16.72 9.31 -24.50
N VAL A 37 16.00 8.70 -25.43
CA VAL A 37 14.65 9.13 -25.81
C VAL A 37 13.63 8.83 -24.74
N ILE A 38 12.92 9.88 -24.34
CA ILE A 38 11.82 9.83 -23.36
C ILE A 38 10.64 10.61 -23.96
N VAL A 39 9.47 9.96 -24.04
CA VAL A 39 8.23 10.55 -24.54
C VAL A 39 7.22 10.64 -23.42
N ASP A 40 6.73 11.84 -23.13
CA ASP A 40 5.62 12.03 -22.19
C ASP A 40 4.31 11.57 -22.85
N CYS A 41 3.60 10.67 -22.21
CA CYS A 41 2.31 10.13 -22.64
C CYS A 41 1.14 10.60 -21.77
N GLY A 42 1.38 11.53 -20.83
CA GLY A 42 0.41 12.06 -19.90
C GLY A 42 0.14 11.18 -18.68
N TRP A 43 0.04 9.87 -18.86
CA TRP A 43 -0.08 8.89 -17.76
C TRP A 43 1.28 8.58 -17.11
N GLY A 44 2.37 8.86 -17.81
CA GLY A 44 3.77 8.62 -17.45
C GLY A 44 4.65 8.83 -18.66
N ARG A 45 5.91 8.40 -18.54
CA ARG A 45 6.90 8.51 -19.61
C ARG A 45 7.13 7.15 -20.28
N LEU A 46 7.17 7.15 -21.60
CA LEU A 46 7.64 6.02 -22.38
C LEU A 46 9.12 6.22 -22.69
N ILE A 47 9.97 5.34 -22.15
CA ILE A 47 11.42 5.41 -22.23
C ILE A 47 11.86 4.35 -23.26
N PHE A 48 12.44 4.78 -24.36
CA PHE A 48 12.90 3.91 -25.43
C PHE A 48 14.29 3.36 -25.10
N ALA A 49 14.33 2.24 -24.36
CA ALA A 49 15.55 1.70 -23.76
C ALA A 49 16.70 1.45 -24.77
N HIS A 50 16.39 1.04 -26.01
CA HIS A 50 17.38 0.80 -27.07
C HIS A 50 18.12 2.08 -27.52
N THR A 51 17.66 3.29 -27.14
CA THR A 51 18.32 4.56 -27.43
C THR A 51 19.33 4.96 -26.36
N PHE A 52 19.37 4.23 -25.23
CA PHE A 52 20.30 4.45 -24.14
C PHE A 52 21.56 3.61 -24.33
N CYS A 53 22.72 4.25 -24.25
CA CYS A 53 24.03 3.57 -24.34
C CYS A 53 24.47 3.02 -22.96
N ASP A 54 23.89 3.52 -21.86
CA ASP A 54 24.25 3.18 -20.49
C ASP A 54 23.02 2.72 -19.70
N ASN A 55 23.09 1.49 -19.17
CA ASN A 55 22.03 0.91 -18.34
C ASN A 55 21.89 1.62 -16.99
N ARG A 56 22.96 2.21 -16.42
CA ARG A 56 22.85 3.01 -15.18
C ARG A 56 22.00 4.26 -15.44
N LYS A 57 22.26 4.97 -16.52
CA LYS A 57 21.46 6.13 -16.90
C LYS A 57 19.98 5.77 -17.13
N LEU A 58 19.73 4.62 -17.76
CA LEU A 58 18.37 4.12 -17.96
C LEU A 58 17.68 3.81 -16.61
N ALA A 59 18.40 3.19 -15.66
CA ALA A 59 17.90 2.95 -14.31
C ALA A 59 17.58 4.26 -13.58
N ASP A 60 18.48 5.23 -13.59
CA ASP A 60 18.31 6.54 -12.94
C ASP A 60 17.07 7.28 -13.49
N VAL A 61 16.85 7.19 -14.81
CA VAL A 61 15.65 7.78 -15.45
C VAL A 61 14.37 7.10 -14.96
N LEU A 62 14.37 5.76 -14.82
CA LEU A 62 13.22 5.04 -14.30
C LEU A 62 12.96 5.39 -12.83
N LEU A 63 14.01 5.44 -12.00
CA LEU A 63 13.90 5.79 -10.57
C LEU A 63 13.40 7.22 -10.32
N ALA A 64 13.59 8.11 -11.29
CA ALA A 64 13.06 9.47 -11.27
C ALA A 64 11.56 9.57 -11.64
N GLU A 65 10.82 8.45 -11.59
CA GLU A 65 9.37 8.42 -11.78
C GLU A 65 8.67 9.32 -10.75
N LYS A 66 7.77 10.18 -11.23
CA LYS A 66 7.02 11.08 -10.35
C LYS A 66 5.87 10.35 -9.65
N PRO A 67 5.51 10.71 -8.40
CA PRO A 67 4.35 10.16 -7.72
C PRO A 67 3.07 10.23 -8.58
N GLY A 68 2.31 9.15 -8.63
CA GLY A 68 1.08 9.05 -9.43
C GLY A 68 1.31 8.92 -10.94
N LYS A 69 2.54 8.74 -11.40
CA LYS A 69 2.90 8.44 -12.78
C LYS A 69 3.33 6.99 -12.93
N ARG A 70 3.35 6.52 -14.17
CA ARG A 70 3.71 5.16 -14.54
C ARG A 70 4.68 5.19 -15.70
N ASP A 71 5.98 5.14 -15.41
CA ASP A 71 7.01 5.12 -16.43
C ASP A 71 7.24 3.69 -16.95
N ILE A 72 7.55 3.58 -18.22
CA ILE A 72 7.71 2.29 -18.90
C ILE A 72 8.99 2.34 -19.73
N ALA A 73 10.00 1.54 -19.39
CA ALA A 73 11.11 1.28 -20.30
C ALA A 73 10.72 0.20 -21.29
N PHE A 74 10.66 0.57 -22.57
CA PHE A 74 10.27 -0.28 -23.68
C PHE A 74 11.48 -0.63 -24.55
N TYR A 75 11.49 -1.79 -25.21
CA TYR A 75 12.61 -2.34 -25.99
C TYR A 75 13.87 -2.63 -25.16
N VAL A 76 13.71 -3.11 -23.93
CA VAL A 76 14.85 -3.59 -23.15
C VAL A 76 15.31 -4.93 -23.71
N THR A 77 16.61 -5.03 -24.09
CA THR A 77 17.21 -6.26 -24.63
C THR A 77 17.84 -7.12 -23.55
N ASP A 78 18.44 -6.47 -22.55
CA ASP A 78 19.16 -7.11 -21.45
C ASP A 78 18.54 -6.77 -20.08
N PRO A 79 17.27 -7.17 -19.83
CA PRO A 79 16.54 -6.78 -18.62
C PRO A 79 17.21 -7.30 -17.34
N HIS A 80 17.91 -8.44 -17.41
CA HIS A 80 18.62 -9.02 -16.27
C HIS A 80 19.74 -8.10 -15.75
N VAL A 81 20.41 -7.35 -16.63
CA VAL A 81 21.45 -6.38 -16.23
C VAL A 81 20.81 -5.20 -15.50
N LEU A 82 19.75 -4.63 -16.09
CA LEU A 82 19.04 -3.49 -15.50
C LEU A 82 18.43 -3.84 -14.14
N LEU A 83 17.82 -5.02 -14.03
CA LEU A 83 17.23 -5.49 -12.78
C LEU A 83 18.26 -5.83 -11.71
N ALA A 84 19.47 -6.31 -12.10
CA ALA A 84 20.57 -6.55 -11.16
C ALA A 84 21.10 -5.26 -10.53
N MET A 85 20.97 -4.12 -11.20
CA MET A 85 21.37 -2.81 -10.68
C MET A 85 20.39 -2.29 -9.62
N GLU A 86 19.09 -2.47 -9.83
CA GLU A 86 18.02 -1.90 -9.00
C GLU A 86 16.91 -2.94 -8.69
N PRO A 87 17.25 -4.08 -8.03
CA PRO A 87 16.31 -5.19 -7.84
C PRO A 87 15.16 -4.85 -6.89
N GLN A 88 15.35 -3.85 -6.02
CA GLN A 88 14.34 -3.41 -5.05
C GLN A 88 13.27 -2.52 -5.69
N SER A 89 13.66 -1.74 -6.70
CA SER A 89 12.84 -0.69 -7.29
C SER A 89 12.23 -1.07 -8.64
N LEU A 90 12.91 -1.93 -9.41
CA LEU A 90 12.52 -2.32 -10.76
C LEU A 90 12.03 -3.76 -10.82
N PHE A 91 11.13 -4.05 -11.78
CA PHE A 91 10.69 -5.41 -12.09
C PHE A 91 10.50 -5.61 -13.60
N LEU A 92 10.64 -6.86 -14.03
CA LEU A 92 10.33 -7.27 -15.39
C LEU A 92 8.82 -7.37 -15.55
N ASP A 93 8.25 -6.52 -16.44
CA ASP A 93 6.83 -6.53 -16.72
C ASP A 93 6.42 -7.87 -17.36
N PRO A 94 5.43 -8.60 -16.82
CA PRO A 94 5.02 -9.89 -17.37
C PRO A 94 4.16 -9.75 -18.63
N SER A 95 4.62 -8.93 -19.57
CA SER A 95 3.98 -8.69 -20.86
C SER A 95 4.80 -9.24 -22.02
N HIS A 96 4.13 -9.48 -23.13
CA HIS A 96 4.74 -9.86 -24.40
C HIS A 96 4.68 -8.68 -25.36
N THR A 97 5.75 -8.45 -26.10
CA THR A 97 5.78 -7.47 -27.19
C THR A 97 5.43 -8.17 -28.50
N TYR A 98 4.49 -7.58 -29.22
CA TYR A 98 4.03 -8.05 -30.52
C TYR A 98 4.30 -6.97 -31.58
N ARG A 99 4.68 -7.38 -32.79
CA ARG A 99 4.97 -6.54 -33.95
C ARG A 99 4.12 -6.91 -35.15
N LEU A 100 3.51 -5.93 -35.75
CA LEU A 100 2.87 -6.03 -37.07
C LEU A 100 3.78 -5.37 -38.11
N TRP A 101 4.26 -6.17 -39.07
CA TRP A 101 4.98 -5.65 -40.22
C TRP A 101 4.00 -5.03 -41.22
N LEU A 102 4.10 -3.71 -41.41
CA LEU A 102 3.12 -2.94 -42.18
C LEU A 102 3.23 -3.16 -43.70
N ASP A 103 4.41 -3.56 -44.18
CA ASP A 103 4.64 -4.01 -45.58
C ASP A 103 3.87 -5.30 -45.93
N ARG A 104 3.49 -6.09 -44.94
CA ARG A 104 2.76 -7.37 -45.09
C ARG A 104 1.30 -7.25 -44.71
N TYR A 105 0.91 -6.12 -44.15
CA TYR A 105 -0.46 -5.91 -43.73
C TYR A 105 -1.40 -5.83 -44.94
N LYS A 106 -2.51 -6.55 -44.87
CA LYS A 106 -3.57 -6.53 -45.88
C LYS A 106 -4.73 -5.68 -45.38
N VAL A 107 -5.01 -4.60 -46.09
CA VAL A 107 -6.16 -3.74 -45.81
C VAL A 107 -7.45 -4.57 -45.84
N SER A 108 -8.27 -4.41 -44.82
CA SER A 108 -9.53 -5.15 -44.74
C SER A 108 -10.61 -4.48 -45.62
N PRO A 109 -11.35 -5.25 -46.42
CA PRO A 109 -12.50 -4.73 -47.13
C PRO A 109 -13.70 -4.43 -46.21
N LEU A 110 -13.68 -5.00 -44.99
CA LEU A 110 -14.76 -4.82 -44.01
C LEU A 110 -14.66 -3.44 -43.36
N ARG A 111 -15.71 -2.64 -43.52
CA ARG A 111 -15.85 -1.35 -42.84
C ARG A 111 -16.66 -1.51 -41.56
N PRO A 112 -16.37 -0.72 -40.51
CA PRO A 112 -17.20 -0.66 -39.32
C PRO A 112 -18.65 -0.31 -39.70
N ARG A 113 -19.63 -0.90 -39.00
CA ARG A 113 -21.04 -0.57 -39.13
C ARG A 113 -21.56 0.05 -37.83
N GLY A 114 -22.23 1.19 -37.91
CA GLY A 114 -22.75 1.90 -36.74
C GLY A 114 -21.75 2.80 -36.01
N TYR A 115 -20.46 2.76 -36.35
CA TYR A 115 -19.45 3.65 -35.76
C TYR A 115 -18.36 4.02 -36.78
N THR A 116 -17.65 5.10 -36.50
CA THR A 116 -16.49 5.57 -37.28
C THR A 116 -15.28 5.71 -36.39
N ILE A 117 -14.08 5.61 -37.00
CA ILE A 117 -12.81 5.83 -36.28
C ILE A 117 -12.14 7.08 -36.82
N ARG A 118 -11.73 7.94 -35.90
CA ARG A 118 -11.05 9.20 -36.21
C ARG A 118 -10.05 9.58 -35.12
N LEU A 119 -9.25 10.60 -35.38
CA LEU A 119 -8.45 11.23 -34.33
C LEU A 119 -9.34 12.04 -33.38
N LEU A 120 -8.90 12.15 -32.13
CA LEU A 120 -9.49 13.04 -31.11
C LEU A 120 -9.41 14.49 -31.61
N ASN A 121 -10.53 15.20 -31.64
CA ASN A 121 -10.63 16.55 -32.19
C ASN A 121 -11.42 17.55 -31.34
N SER A 122 -12.00 17.12 -30.22
CA SER A 122 -12.72 17.98 -29.30
C SER A 122 -12.34 17.72 -27.84
N ARG A 123 -12.58 18.70 -26.95
CA ARG A 123 -12.38 18.51 -25.50
C ARG A 123 -13.36 17.49 -24.94
N LYS A 124 -14.56 17.40 -25.49
CA LYS A 124 -15.55 16.36 -25.14
C LYS A 124 -15.05 14.96 -25.45
N ASP A 125 -14.32 14.79 -26.57
CA ASP A 125 -13.67 13.51 -26.85
C ASP A 125 -12.66 13.13 -25.78
N ALA A 126 -11.83 14.09 -25.32
CA ALA A 126 -10.84 13.84 -24.27
C ALA A 126 -11.50 13.45 -22.95
N GLU A 127 -12.62 14.07 -22.59
CA GLU A 127 -13.44 13.72 -21.43
C GLU A 127 -14.04 12.32 -21.57
N ALA A 128 -14.58 11.97 -22.73
CA ALA A 128 -15.14 10.66 -23.01
C ALA A 128 -14.05 9.55 -22.99
N VAL A 129 -12.89 9.81 -23.59
CA VAL A 129 -11.73 8.90 -23.56
C VAL A 129 -11.26 8.66 -22.12
N HIS A 130 -11.21 9.72 -21.30
CA HIS A 130 -10.90 9.61 -19.89
C HIS A 130 -11.85 8.64 -19.18
N ASN A 131 -13.16 8.78 -19.39
CA ASN A 131 -14.18 7.91 -18.81
C ASN A 131 -14.07 6.46 -19.30
N VAL A 132 -13.80 6.24 -20.60
CA VAL A 132 -13.56 4.89 -21.16
C VAL A 132 -12.36 4.22 -20.49
N TYR A 133 -11.25 4.93 -20.29
CA TYR A 133 -10.09 4.37 -19.58
C TYR A 133 -10.40 4.03 -18.12
N LEU A 134 -11.09 4.92 -17.39
CA LEU A 134 -11.50 4.67 -16.01
C LEU A 134 -12.45 3.46 -15.89
N SER A 135 -13.41 3.31 -16.81
CA SER A 135 -14.34 2.15 -16.83
C SER A 135 -13.61 0.80 -17.01
N ARG A 136 -12.38 0.85 -17.55
CA ARG A 136 -11.51 -0.32 -17.75
C ARG A 136 -10.40 -0.41 -16.69
N GLN A 137 -10.48 0.39 -15.62
CA GLN A 137 -9.46 0.45 -14.55
C GLN A 137 -8.05 0.77 -15.08
N MET A 138 -7.98 1.54 -16.16
CA MET A 138 -6.73 1.99 -16.77
C MET A 138 -6.37 3.39 -16.29
N ILE A 139 -5.08 3.69 -16.22
CA ILE A 139 -4.60 5.04 -15.96
C ILE A 139 -4.85 5.89 -17.20
N SER A 140 -5.64 6.94 -17.05
CA SER A 140 -5.94 7.87 -18.14
C SER A 140 -4.93 9.02 -18.16
N PRO A 141 -4.48 9.46 -19.34
CA PRO A 141 -3.85 10.77 -19.46
C PRO A 141 -4.79 11.86 -18.95
N PRO A 142 -4.28 12.98 -18.39
CA PRO A 142 -5.11 14.14 -18.08
C PRO A 142 -5.87 14.66 -19.32
N ILE A 143 -7.09 15.12 -19.13
CA ILE A 143 -7.92 15.65 -20.22
C ILE A 143 -7.20 16.78 -20.97
N ASP A 144 -6.57 17.69 -20.23
CA ASP A 144 -5.81 18.79 -20.81
C ASP A 144 -4.59 18.31 -21.60
N PHE A 145 -3.93 17.23 -21.19
CA PHE A 145 -2.84 16.63 -21.95
C PHE A 145 -3.33 16.12 -23.31
N MET A 146 -4.42 15.35 -23.32
CA MET A 146 -4.99 14.84 -24.58
C MET A 146 -5.44 15.97 -25.49
N TRP A 147 -6.11 16.96 -24.95
CA TRP A 147 -6.57 18.14 -25.71
C TRP A 147 -5.41 18.95 -26.29
N ASN A 148 -4.37 19.22 -25.51
CA ASN A 148 -3.22 19.99 -25.97
C ASN A 148 -2.40 19.24 -27.03
N ASN A 149 -2.39 17.90 -26.96
CA ASN A 149 -1.70 17.04 -27.94
C ASN A 149 -2.56 16.62 -29.14
N ARG A 150 -3.80 17.10 -29.30
CA ARG A 150 -4.69 16.70 -30.41
C ARG A 150 -4.14 16.94 -31.82
N THR A 151 -3.22 17.90 -31.96
CA THR A 151 -2.53 18.23 -33.21
C THR A 151 -1.10 17.67 -33.26
N SER A 152 -0.68 16.95 -32.22
CA SER A 152 0.63 16.30 -32.19
C SER A 152 0.73 15.28 -33.32
N ARG A 153 1.93 15.17 -33.90
CA ARG A 153 2.24 14.12 -34.87
C ARG A 153 2.93 12.92 -34.22
N GLY A 154 3.54 13.12 -33.05
CA GLY A 154 4.27 12.09 -32.32
C GLY A 154 3.38 11.27 -31.38
N VAL A 155 2.43 11.92 -30.67
CA VAL A 155 1.49 11.27 -29.76
C VAL A 155 0.07 11.47 -30.29
N LEU A 156 -0.62 10.40 -30.57
CA LEU A 156 -1.90 10.37 -31.29
C LEU A 156 -2.97 9.67 -30.45
N PHE A 157 -4.17 10.22 -30.44
CA PHE A 157 -5.35 9.60 -29.79
C PHE A 157 -6.40 9.31 -30.84
N PHE A 158 -6.75 8.02 -31.00
CA PHE A 158 -7.80 7.53 -31.89
C PHE A 158 -9.04 7.22 -31.07
N VAL A 159 -10.21 7.58 -31.61
CA VAL A 159 -11.51 7.33 -30.98
C VAL A 159 -12.43 6.61 -31.95
N ALA A 160 -13.19 5.66 -31.41
CA ALA A 160 -14.33 5.04 -32.11
C ALA A 160 -15.59 5.77 -31.67
N GLN A 161 -16.26 6.43 -32.59
CA GLN A 161 -17.48 7.23 -32.36
C GLN A 161 -18.70 6.57 -32.96
N ASP A 162 -19.74 6.38 -32.17
CA ASP A 162 -21.06 5.97 -32.65
C ASP A 162 -21.64 7.01 -33.64
N ILE A 163 -22.20 6.55 -34.76
CA ILE A 163 -22.66 7.43 -35.81
C ILE A 163 -23.98 8.11 -35.41
N ASP A 164 -24.83 7.38 -34.69
CA ASP A 164 -26.18 7.86 -34.36
C ASP A 164 -26.18 8.74 -33.11
N SER A 165 -25.52 8.30 -32.03
CA SER A 165 -25.47 9.02 -30.75
C SER A 165 -24.35 10.03 -30.65
N GLY A 166 -23.26 9.84 -31.40
CA GLY A 166 -22.02 10.63 -31.27
C GLY A 166 -21.16 10.26 -30.08
N GLU A 167 -21.54 9.23 -29.31
CA GLU A 167 -20.79 8.78 -28.14
C GLU A 167 -19.48 8.10 -28.51
N ILE A 168 -18.47 8.23 -27.65
CA ILE A 168 -17.19 7.55 -27.83
C ILE A 168 -17.29 6.15 -27.21
N LEU A 169 -17.17 5.13 -28.05
CA LEU A 169 -17.30 3.71 -27.71
C LEU A 169 -15.95 3.05 -27.38
N GLY A 170 -14.85 3.69 -27.72
CA GLY A 170 -13.52 3.16 -27.47
C GLY A 170 -12.43 4.11 -27.90
N ALA A 171 -11.23 3.89 -27.40
CA ALA A 171 -10.07 4.71 -27.68
C ALA A 171 -8.76 3.89 -27.75
N ALA A 172 -7.77 4.42 -28.46
CA ALA A 172 -6.41 3.93 -28.48
C ALA A 172 -5.41 5.07 -28.60
N ALA A 173 -4.25 4.97 -27.94
CA ALA A 173 -3.14 5.89 -28.12
C ALA A 173 -2.07 5.29 -29.04
N GLY A 174 -1.48 6.09 -29.90
CA GLY A 174 -0.41 5.72 -30.81
C GLY A 174 0.79 6.65 -30.67
N ILE A 175 1.98 6.10 -30.74
CA ILE A 175 3.23 6.86 -30.79
C ILE A 175 3.88 6.64 -32.16
N ASP A 176 4.10 7.72 -32.89
CA ASP A 176 4.86 7.73 -34.15
C ASP A 176 6.33 7.96 -33.81
N HIS A 177 7.16 6.92 -33.92
CA HIS A 177 8.55 6.99 -33.50
C HIS A 177 9.38 7.97 -34.35
N VAL A 178 9.05 8.12 -35.65
CA VAL A 178 9.74 9.09 -36.52
C VAL A 178 9.47 10.53 -36.08
N GLU A 179 8.19 10.85 -35.81
CA GLU A 179 7.80 12.20 -35.37
C GLU A 179 8.21 12.49 -33.93
N ALA A 180 8.28 11.45 -33.09
CA ALA A 180 8.66 11.62 -31.69
C ALA A 180 10.18 11.74 -31.48
N PHE A 181 10.99 10.98 -32.24
CA PHE A 181 12.44 10.92 -32.02
C PHE A 181 13.31 10.58 -33.23
N ASP A 182 12.82 10.78 -34.46
CA ASP A 182 13.56 10.54 -35.70
C ASP A 182 14.02 9.07 -35.86
N ASP A 183 13.17 8.10 -35.48
CA ASP A 183 13.47 6.66 -35.52
C ASP A 183 13.91 6.22 -36.92
N PRO A 184 15.16 5.73 -37.11
CA PRO A 184 15.68 5.30 -38.41
C PRO A 184 14.98 4.03 -38.95
N GLU A 185 14.37 3.22 -38.07
CA GLU A 185 13.64 2.01 -38.45
C GLU A 185 12.17 2.30 -38.79
N LYS A 186 11.74 3.53 -38.67
CA LYS A 186 10.41 4.04 -39.04
C LYS A 186 9.28 3.29 -38.33
N GLY A 187 9.43 3.06 -37.02
CA GLY A 187 8.44 2.36 -36.20
C GLY A 187 7.26 3.23 -35.77
N ALA A 188 6.26 2.55 -35.25
CA ALA A 188 5.17 3.11 -34.47
C ALA A 188 4.78 2.13 -33.36
N SER A 189 4.11 2.61 -32.32
CA SER A 189 3.59 1.75 -31.24
C SER A 189 2.19 2.12 -30.80
N LEU A 190 1.43 1.10 -30.40
CA LEU A 190 0.06 1.19 -29.87
C LEU A 190 0.09 1.07 -28.36
N TRP A 191 -0.59 1.99 -27.68
CA TRP A 191 -0.71 2.05 -26.24
C TRP A 191 -2.18 2.27 -25.83
N ALA A 192 -2.55 1.78 -24.65
CA ALA A 192 -3.83 2.07 -24.00
C ALA A 192 -5.09 1.83 -24.88
N LEU A 193 -5.16 0.69 -25.57
CA LEU A 193 -6.39 0.28 -26.28
C LEU A 193 -7.50 -0.07 -25.29
N ALA A 194 -8.63 0.62 -25.33
CA ALA A 194 -9.79 0.37 -24.51
C ALA A 194 -11.10 0.48 -25.31
N VAL A 195 -12.08 -0.35 -24.93
CA VAL A 195 -13.45 -0.30 -25.46
C VAL A 195 -14.39 -0.20 -24.26
N ASP A 196 -15.37 0.68 -24.33
CA ASP A 196 -16.39 0.83 -23.30
C ASP A 196 -17.11 -0.50 -23.07
N PRO A 197 -17.18 -0.99 -21.82
CA PRO A 197 -17.89 -2.25 -21.50
C PRO A 197 -19.37 -2.23 -21.91
N GLN A 198 -19.99 -1.04 -22.01
CA GLN A 198 -21.40 -0.87 -22.39
C GLN A 198 -21.60 -0.74 -23.90
N ALA A 199 -20.52 -0.68 -24.69
CA ALA A 199 -20.62 -0.58 -26.14
C ALA A 199 -21.28 -1.82 -26.75
N ARG A 200 -22.38 -1.62 -27.47
CA ARG A 200 -23.17 -2.71 -28.10
C ARG A 200 -22.62 -3.16 -29.44
N SER A 201 -21.82 -2.33 -30.10
CA SER A 201 -21.26 -2.62 -31.42
C SER A 201 -20.08 -3.57 -31.33
N PRO A 202 -20.06 -4.69 -32.05
CA PRO A 202 -18.96 -5.64 -32.02
C PRO A 202 -17.75 -5.16 -32.83
N GLY A 203 -16.55 -5.61 -32.45
CA GLY A 203 -15.33 -5.43 -33.26
C GLY A 203 -14.64 -4.08 -33.15
N ILE A 204 -15.04 -3.20 -32.23
CA ILE A 204 -14.48 -1.85 -32.05
C ILE A 204 -12.96 -1.88 -31.83
N GLY A 205 -12.46 -2.75 -30.92
CA GLY A 205 -11.04 -2.86 -30.68
C GLY A 205 -10.24 -3.30 -31.91
N GLN A 206 -10.78 -4.25 -32.68
CA GLN A 206 -10.17 -4.67 -33.94
C GLN A 206 -10.14 -3.55 -34.98
N ALA A 207 -11.21 -2.78 -35.08
CA ALA A 207 -11.30 -1.68 -36.03
C ALA A 207 -10.33 -0.53 -35.65
N LEU A 208 -10.17 -0.22 -34.36
CA LEU A 208 -9.17 0.75 -33.88
C LEU A 208 -7.75 0.34 -34.27
N VAL A 209 -7.37 -0.93 -34.03
CA VAL A 209 -6.03 -1.43 -34.37
C VAL A 209 -5.79 -1.40 -35.90
N ARG A 210 -6.79 -1.78 -36.69
CA ARG A 210 -6.70 -1.73 -38.17
C ARG A 210 -6.57 -0.31 -38.67
N HIS A 211 -7.38 0.60 -38.17
CA HIS A 211 -7.32 2.01 -38.56
C HIS A 211 -5.95 2.63 -38.22
N MET A 212 -5.38 2.30 -37.04
CA MET A 212 -4.04 2.72 -36.68
C MET A 212 -2.98 2.16 -37.61
N ALA A 213 -3.05 0.86 -37.95
CA ALA A 213 -2.12 0.25 -38.88
C ALA A 213 -2.18 0.95 -40.25
N GLU A 214 -3.38 1.18 -40.78
CA GLU A 214 -3.60 1.86 -42.06
C GLU A 214 -3.15 3.33 -42.03
N TYR A 215 -3.37 4.02 -40.91
CA TYR A 215 -2.86 5.38 -40.68
C TYR A 215 -1.33 5.44 -40.73
N PHE A 216 -0.66 4.51 -40.07
CA PHE A 216 0.81 4.47 -40.04
C PHE A 216 1.41 4.00 -41.37
N ILE A 217 0.72 3.11 -42.13
CA ILE A 217 1.11 2.79 -43.51
C ILE A 217 1.08 4.05 -44.38
N ALA A 218 0.01 4.82 -44.32
CA ALA A 218 -0.11 6.08 -45.09
C ALA A 218 0.97 7.10 -44.75
N ARG A 219 1.57 6.99 -43.56
CA ARG A 219 2.72 7.83 -43.13
C ARG A 219 4.08 7.19 -43.42
N GLY A 220 4.12 6.04 -44.09
CA GLY A 220 5.35 5.35 -44.47
C GLY A 220 6.09 4.72 -43.28
N ARG A 221 5.35 4.24 -42.24
CA ARG A 221 5.95 3.50 -41.15
C ARG A 221 6.13 2.05 -41.54
N SER A 222 7.16 1.40 -40.97
CA SER A 222 7.56 0.03 -41.32
C SER A 222 6.88 -1.03 -40.46
N TYR A 223 6.59 -0.70 -39.20
CA TYR A 223 5.94 -1.62 -38.27
C TYR A 223 5.11 -0.89 -37.21
N LEU A 224 4.18 -1.64 -36.61
CA LEU A 224 3.39 -1.24 -35.46
C LEU A 224 3.61 -2.24 -34.32
N ASP A 225 4.16 -1.78 -33.20
CA ASP A 225 4.42 -2.58 -32.02
C ASP A 225 3.39 -2.34 -30.92
N LEU A 226 3.24 -3.31 -30.03
CA LEU A 226 2.45 -3.17 -28.81
C LEU A 226 2.99 -4.08 -27.69
N SER A 227 2.67 -3.75 -26.46
CA SER A 227 2.91 -4.60 -25.31
C SER A 227 1.57 -5.08 -24.73
N VAL A 228 1.46 -6.37 -24.41
CA VAL A 228 0.25 -6.98 -23.88
C VAL A 228 0.58 -7.95 -22.75
N MET A 229 -0.20 -7.92 -21.67
CA MET A 229 -0.06 -8.85 -20.55
C MET A 229 -0.13 -10.30 -21.02
N HIS A 230 0.78 -11.16 -20.55
CA HIS A 230 0.90 -12.57 -20.95
C HIS A 230 -0.39 -13.38 -20.75
N ASN A 231 -1.23 -12.98 -19.80
CA ASN A 231 -2.50 -13.63 -19.46
C ASN A 231 -3.74 -13.01 -20.14
N ASN A 232 -3.58 -11.90 -20.87
CA ASN A 232 -4.69 -11.26 -21.61
C ASN A 232 -4.98 -12.01 -22.93
N ARG A 233 -5.60 -13.18 -22.79
CA ARG A 233 -5.88 -14.11 -23.91
C ARG A 233 -6.76 -13.51 -25.00
N GLU A 234 -7.68 -12.61 -24.65
CA GLU A 234 -8.58 -11.95 -25.62
C GLU A 234 -7.81 -11.00 -26.54
N ALA A 235 -6.99 -10.12 -25.94
CA ALA A 235 -6.16 -9.20 -26.70
C ALA A 235 -5.10 -9.94 -27.54
N ILE A 236 -4.44 -10.96 -26.98
CA ILE A 236 -3.46 -11.79 -27.70
C ILE A 236 -4.12 -12.43 -28.92
N ARG A 237 -5.29 -13.06 -28.78
CA ARG A 237 -6.04 -13.65 -29.92
C ARG A 237 -6.42 -12.58 -30.97
N LEU A 238 -6.74 -11.35 -30.55
CA LEU A 238 -7.01 -10.25 -31.45
C LEU A 238 -5.76 -9.93 -32.29
N TYR A 239 -4.61 -9.76 -31.65
CA TYR A 239 -3.37 -9.38 -32.30
C TYR A 239 -2.85 -10.49 -33.23
N GLU A 240 -2.89 -11.74 -32.82
CA GLU A 240 -2.53 -12.90 -33.65
C GLU A 240 -3.42 -13.02 -34.90
N ARG A 241 -4.73 -12.80 -34.77
CA ARG A 241 -5.64 -12.74 -35.93
C ARG A 241 -5.31 -11.62 -36.90
N LEU A 242 -4.79 -10.51 -36.38
CA LEU A 242 -4.31 -9.38 -37.18
C LEU A 242 -2.90 -9.59 -37.71
N LYS A 243 -2.27 -10.75 -37.47
CA LYS A 243 -0.94 -11.14 -37.93
C LYS A 243 0.19 -10.39 -37.23
N PHE A 244 -0.03 -9.93 -35.99
CA PHE A 244 1.07 -9.55 -35.14
C PHE A 244 1.90 -10.79 -34.77
N GLU A 245 3.20 -10.67 -34.76
CA GLU A 245 4.16 -11.70 -34.37
C GLU A 245 4.87 -11.28 -33.09
N ARG A 246 5.08 -12.23 -32.17
CA ARG A 246 5.80 -11.96 -30.92
C ARG A 246 7.29 -11.70 -31.23
N ILE A 247 7.86 -10.64 -30.60
CA ILE A 247 9.28 -10.30 -30.69
C ILE A 247 9.94 -10.40 -29.30
N ASN A 248 11.26 -10.67 -29.27
CA ASN A 248 12.03 -10.89 -28.05
C ASN A 248 12.65 -9.58 -27.53
N VAL A 249 11.78 -8.69 -27.10
CA VAL A 249 12.14 -7.48 -26.35
C VAL A 249 11.25 -7.40 -25.12
N PHE A 250 11.75 -6.72 -24.11
CA PHE A 250 11.13 -6.73 -22.80
C PHE A 250 10.74 -5.32 -22.36
N THR A 251 9.89 -5.27 -21.37
CA THR A 251 9.44 -4.04 -20.73
C THR A 251 9.84 -4.08 -19.26
N VAL A 252 10.44 -3.00 -18.75
CA VAL A 252 10.80 -2.85 -17.33
C VAL A 252 10.05 -1.66 -16.76
N LYS A 253 9.56 -1.79 -15.54
CA LYS A 253 8.77 -0.79 -14.82
C LYS A 253 9.22 -0.65 -13.38
N ASN A 254 8.84 0.47 -12.75
CA ASN A 254 9.01 0.65 -11.31
C ASN A 254 8.01 -0.17 -10.49
N LYS A 255 8.46 -0.67 -9.35
CA LYS A 255 7.61 -1.21 -8.30
C LYS A 255 6.90 -0.04 -7.60
N ASN A 256 5.67 0.20 -7.97
CA ASN A 256 4.81 1.23 -7.42
C ASN A 256 3.40 0.69 -7.16
N SER A 257 2.54 1.45 -6.51
CA SER A 257 1.18 1.03 -6.17
C SER A 257 0.31 0.63 -7.38
N PHE A 258 0.55 1.21 -8.56
CA PHE A 258 -0.18 0.84 -9.78
C PHE A 258 0.25 -0.51 -10.35
N ASN A 259 1.52 -0.84 -10.17
CA ASN A 259 2.10 -2.06 -10.72
C ASN A 259 2.10 -3.21 -9.71
N GLU A 260 1.74 -2.97 -8.47
CA GLU A 260 1.77 -3.93 -7.37
C GLU A 260 1.18 -5.31 -7.74
N PRO A 261 0.01 -5.43 -8.37
CA PRO A 261 -0.55 -6.72 -8.77
C PRO A 261 0.32 -7.49 -9.79
N LEU A 262 1.25 -6.83 -10.47
CA LEU A 262 2.09 -7.43 -11.51
C LEU A 262 3.36 -8.09 -10.97
N PHE A 263 3.86 -7.65 -9.82
CA PHE A 263 5.11 -8.15 -9.24
C PHE A 263 4.92 -8.85 -7.88
N ILE A 264 3.79 -8.69 -7.21
CA ILE A 264 3.49 -9.40 -5.96
C ILE A 264 3.07 -10.86 -6.20
N GLY A 265 2.55 -11.20 -7.39
CA GLY A 265 2.09 -12.56 -7.71
C GLY A 265 0.76 -12.92 -7.03
N THR A 266 0.45 -14.23 -6.96
CA THR A 266 -0.70 -14.74 -6.20
C THR A 266 -0.46 -14.52 -4.72
N GLN A 267 -1.37 -13.79 -4.05
CA GLN A 267 -1.20 -13.43 -2.64
C GLN A 267 -1.45 -14.67 -1.75
N PRO A 268 -0.44 -15.21 -1.05
CA PRO A 268 -0.64 -16.27 -0.07
C PRO A 268 -1.37 -15.81 1.21
N GLN A 269 -1.86 -14.57 1.22
CA GLN A 269 -2.34 -13.84 2.39
C GLN A 269 -3.84 -13.99 2.68
N GLU A 270 -4.57 -14.79 1.87
CA GLU A 270 -5.97 -15.08 2.18
C GLU A 270 -6.07 -15.71 3.58
N GLY A 271 -6.80 -15.05 4.47
CA GLY A 271 -6.98 -15.48 5.85
C GLY A 271 -6.12 -14.77 6.90
N LEU A 272 -5.00 -14.14 6.55
CA LEU A 272 -4.22 -13.35 7.52
C LEU A 272 -5.02 -12.13 8.02
N ASN A 273 -4.81 -11.78 9.28
CA ASN A 273 -5.36 -10.56 9.86
C ASN A 273 -4.66 -9.28 9.30
N PRO A 274 -5.22 -8.07 9.52
CA PRO A 274 -4.65 -6.83 9.00
C PRO A 274 -3.20 -6.57 9.44
N TYR A 275 -2.81 -6.99 10.64
CA TYR A 275 -1.47 -6.74 11.21
C TYR A 275 -0.39 -7.54 10.50
N ALA A 276 -0.66 -8.80 10.17
CA ALA A 276 0.23 -9.62 9.38
C ALA A 276 0.23 -9.20 7.89
N LYS A 277 -0.92 -8.78 7.36
CA LYS A 277 -1.05 -8.38 5.94
C LYS A 277 -0.16 -7.22 5.54
N ILE A 278 -0.04 -6.16 6.35
CA ILE A 278 0.81 -5.02 5.98
C ILE A 278 2.28 -5.42 5.90
N ILE A 279 2.73 -6.28 6.80
CA ILE A 279 4.12 -6.77 6.86
C ILE A 279 4.40 -7.67 5.66
N THR A 280 3.53 -8.63 5.38
CA THR A 280 3.71 -9.57 4.27
C THR A 280 3.60 -8.88 2.91
N ARG A 281 2.76 -7.86 2.76
CA ARG A 281 2.71 -7.01 1.55
C ARG A 281 4.01 -6.25 1.33
N GLU A 282 4.53 -5.62 2.37
CA GLU A 282 5.79 -4.89 2.28
C GLU A 282 6.95 -5.84 1.94
N ALA A 283 6.99 -7.02 2.57
CA ALA A 283 7.98 -8.06 2.25
C ALA A 283 7.92 -8.46 0.76
N GLN A 284 6.73 -8.75 0.25
CA GLN A 284 6.54 -9.10 -1.17
C GLN A 284 6.90 -7.95 -2.10
N ARG A 285 6.56 -6.71 -1.73
CA ARG A 285 6.95 -5.51 -2.49
C ARG A 285 8.46 -5.45 -2.70
N ARG A 286 9.24 -5.88 -1.70
CA ARG A 286 10.71 -5.95 -1.76
C ARG A 286 11.24 -7.24 -2.40
N GLY A 287 10.38 -8.12 -2.87
CA GLY A 287 10.79 -9.40 -3.48
C GLY A 287 11.19 -10.47 -2.44
N ILE A 288 10.82 -10.29 -1.17
CA ILE A 288 10.99 -11.28 -0.12
C ILE A 288 9.87 -12.32 -0.27
N ALA A 289 10.23 -13.59 -0.30
CA ALA A 289 9.26 -14.67 -0.36
C ALA A 289 8.48 -14.77 0.96
N VAL A 290 7.17 -14.99 0.88
CA VAL A 290 6.26 -15.13 2.01
C VAL A 290 5.64 -16.52 1.99
N ASN A 291 5.75 -17.24 3.09
CA ASN A 291 5.09 -18.52 3.32
C ASN A 291 4.20 -18.39 4.57
N VAL A 292 2.89 -18.55 4.41
CA VAL A 292 1.94 -18.51 5.53
C VAL A 292 1.94 -19.87 6.22
N LEU A 293 2.31 -19.90 7.49
CA LEU A 293 2.39 -21.10 8.31
C LEU A 293 1.04 -21.40 8.99
N ASP A 294 0.42 -20.37 9.57
CA ASP A 294 -0.88 -20.44 10.22
C ASP A 294 -1.57 -19.06 10.09
N ALA A 295 -2.57 -18.99 9.23
CA ALA A 295 -3.27 -17.74 8.94
C ALA A 295 -4.12 -17.26 10.12
N GLU A 296 -4.74 -18.19 10.86
CA GLU A 296 -5.63 -17.88 11.99
C GLU A 296 -4.85 -17.29 13.17
N ALA A 297 -3.70 -17.86 13.49
CA ALA A 297 -2.82 -17.40 14.55
C ALA A 297 -1.82 -16.30 14.12
N GLY A 298 -1.81 -15.92 12.83
CA GLY A 298 -0.98 -14.84 12.28
C GLY A 298 0.48 -15.19 12.08
N TYR A 299 0.83 -16.49 11.93
CA TYR A 299 2.20 -16.94 11.69
C TYR A 299 2.55 -16.99 10.19
N PHE A 300 3.70 -16.46 9.86
CA PHE A 300 4.27 -16.50 8.52
C PHE A 300 5.81 -16.50 8.57
N GLU A 301 6.40 -16.94 7.46
CA GLU A 301 7.84 -17.00 7.26
C GLU A 301 8.23 -16.09 6.10
N LEU A 302 9.31 -15.37 6.27
CA LEU A 302 9.89 -14.46 5.29
C LEU A 302 11.28 -14.98 4.87
N SER A 303 11.52 -15.11 3.57
CA SER A 303 12.79 -15.67 3.05
C SER A 303 13.37 -14.82 1.93
N LEU A 304 14.67 -14.49 2.04
CA LEU A 304 15.44 -13.81 1.00
C LEU A 304 16.93 -14.15 1.14
N GLY A 305 17.59 -14.54 0.01
CA GLY A 305 19.03 -14.72 -0.05
C GLY A 305 19.60 -15.74 0.95
N GLY A 306 18.84 -16.78 1.28
CA GLY A 306 19.22 -17.80 2.24
C GLY A 306 18.95 -17.44 3.71
N ARG A 307 18.46 -16.23 3.99
CA ARG A 307 17.95 -15.83 5.30
C ARG A 307 16.47 -16.10 5.39
N THR A 308 16.03 -16.80 6.43
CA THR A 308 14.63 -17.07 6.72
C THR A 308 14.32 -16.62 8.13
N ILE A 309 13.18 -15.95 8.34
CA ILE A 309 12.73 -15.45 9.63
C ILE A 309 11.26 -15.77 9.79
N THR A 310 10.91 -16.42 10.90
CA THR A 310 9.52 -16.66 11.30
C THR A 310 9.00 -15.48 12.09
N CYS A 311 7.77 -15.08 11.79
CA CYS A 311 7.07 -14.01 12.47
C CYS A 311 5.68 -14.45 12.91
N ARG A 312 5.19 -13.89 14.00
CA ARG A 312 3.78 -13.83 14.39
C ARG A 312 3.39 -12.36 14.42
N GLU A 313 2.75 -11.88 13.35
CA GLU A 313 2.52 -10.43 13.19
C GLU A 313 3.84 -9.63 13.32
N SER A 314 3.93 -8.67 14.26
CA SER A 314 5.15 -7.89 14.52
C SER A 314 6.14 -8.54 15.50
N LEU A 315 5.83 -9.71 16.04
CA LEU A 315 6.76 -10.52 16.82
C LEU A 315 7.58 -11.40 15.89
N SER A 316 8.90 -11.34 15.98
CA SER A 316 9.82 -12.12 15.14
C SER A 316 10.81 -12.92 15.97
N GLU A 317 11.54 -13.84 15.33
CA GLU A 317 12.65 -14.59 15.94
C GLU A 317 13.77 -13.70 16.51
N LEU A 318 13.83 -12.42 16.13
CA LEU A 318 14.78 -11.45 16.72
C LEU A 318 14.39 -11.03 18.14
N THR A 319 13.14 -11.23 18.54
CA THR A 319 12.70 -11.00 19.92
C THR A 319 13.00 -12.24 20.76
N THR A 320 13.87 -12.07 21.73
CA THR A 320 14.23 -13.19 22.62
C THR A 320 13.08 -13.56 23.55
N SER A 321 13.02 -14.82 23.99
CA SER A 321 12.05 -15.24 25.01
C SER A 321 12.20 -14.46 26.32
N ILE A 322 13.40 -13.99 26.62
CA ILE A 322 13.66 -13.14 27.80
C ILE A 322 13.01 -11.76 27.62
N ALA A 323 13.19 -11.12 26.45
CA ALA A 323 12.55 -9.83 26.17
C ALA A 323 11.01 -9.94 26.19
N MET A 324 10.46 -11.01 25.60
CA MET A 324 9.02 -11.30 25.65
C MET A 324 8.52 -11.47 27.07
N SER A 325 9.22 -12.27 27.91
CA SER A 325 8.86 -12.49 29.33
C SER A 325 8.91 -11.20 30.15
N ARG A 326 9.83 -10.26 29.82
CA ARG A 326 9.91 -8.95 30.48
C ARG A 326 8.70 -8.07 30.18
N CYS A 327 8.11 -8.18 28.99
CA CYS A 327 6.90 -7.44 28.60
C CYS A 327 5.63 -8.09 29.14
N ASP A 328 5.56 -9.42 29.23
CA ASP A 328 4.38 -10.19 29.68
C ASP A 328 4.03 -9.89 31.15
N ASP A 329 5.04 -9.72 32.00
CA ASP A 329 4.86 -9.46 33.43
C ASP A 329 5.02 -7.98 33.77
N LYS A 330 3.90 -7.29 34.05
CA LYS A 330 3.84 -5.84 34.33
C LYS A 330 4.66 -5.44 35.56
N SER A 331 4.80 -6.31 36.55
CA SER A 331 5.65 -6.03 37.72
C SER A 331 7.13 -6.08 37.38
N VAL A 332 7.53 -6.98 36.49
CA VAL A 332 8.91 -7.05 35.99
C VAL A 332 9.23 -5.85 35.12
N THR A 333 8.36 -5.50 34.18
CA THR A 333 8.49 -4.30 33.33
C THR A 333 8.68 -3.04 34.18
N HIS A 334 7.81 -2.85 35.19
CA HIS A 334 7.88 -1.70 36.10
C HIS A 334 9.22 -1.62 36.84
N ARG A 335 9.72 -2.75 37.41
CA ARG A 335 11.03 -2.79 38.07
C ARG A 335 12.19 -2.46 37.14
N ILE A 336 12.14 -2.93 35.89
CA ILE A 336 13.15 -2.64 34.86
C ILE A 336 13.17 -1.14 34.55
N PHE A 337 12.00 -0.56 34.27
CA PHE A 337 11.90 0.87 33.96
C PHE A 337 12.31 1.77 35.13
N ASN A 338 11.92 1.41 36.36
CA ASN A 338 12.34 2.14 37.57
C ASN A 338 13.87 2.08 37.75
N LYS A 339 14.49 0.90 37.53
CA LYS A 339 15.96 0.77 37.55
C LYS A 339 16.65 1.60 36.48
N ALA A 340 16.01 1.75 35.30
CA ALA A 340 16.47 2.62 34.21
C ALA A 340 16.17 4.12 34.46
N LYS A 341 15.61 4.50 35.62
CA LYS A 341 15.22 5.87 36.00
C LYS A 341 14.16 6.48 35.06
N LEU A 342 13.35 5.66 34.44
CA LEU A 342 12.18 6.08 33.68
C LEU A 342 11.02 6.35 34.64
N ARG A 343 10.14 7.30 34.26
CA ARG A 343 8.96 7.62 35.08
C ARG A 343 7.89 6.55 34.88
N VAL A 344 7.56 5.86 35.95
CA VAL A 344 6.49 4.86 36.04
C VAL A 344 5.57 5.22 37.18
N PRO A 345 4.28 4.78 37.21
CA PRO A 345 3.40 5.03 38.36
C PRO A 345 3.90 4.29 39.59
N ALA A 346 3.57 4.79 40.78
CA ALA A 346 3.76 4.00 41.97
C ALA A 346 2.96 2.68 41.83
N GLN A 347 3.57 1.56 42.26
CA GLN A 347 2.96 0.22 42.10
C GLN A 347 3.10 -0.58 43.41
N LEU A 348 2.03 -1.30 43.75
CA LEU A 348 1.97 -2.25 44.86
C LEU A 348 1.46 -3.60 44.32
N GLU A 349 2.15 -4.68 44.63
CA GLU A 349 1.62 -6.04 44.50
C GLU A 349 0.75 -6.35 45.71
N VAL A 350 -0.51 -6.71 45.47
CA VAL A 350 -1.49 -6.89 46.54
C VAL A 350 -1.15 -8.15 47.34
N GLY A 351 -0.79 -7.96 48.62
CA GLY A 351 -0.62 -9.01 49.60
C GLY A 351 -1.81 -9.03 50.55
N GLU A 352 -1.71 -8.25 51.62
CA GLU A 352 -2.77 -8.14 52.64
C GLU A 352 -3.81 -7.07 52.26
N PRO A 353 -5.11 -7.26 52.59
CA PRO A 353 -6.15 -6.26 52.26
C PRO A 353 -5.86 -4.85 52.80
N GLN A 354 -5.25 -4.74 53.99
CA GLN A 354 -4.92 -3.46 54.61
C GLN A 354 -3.90 -2.66 53.80
N GLU A 355 -2.94 -3.31 53.15
CA GLU A 355 -1.95 -2.66 52.30
C GLU A 355 -2.60 -1.99 51.07
N ALA A 356 -3.64 -2.63 50.53
CA ALA A 356 -4.44 -2.10 49.42
C ALA A 356 -5.22 -0.83 49.82
N ASP A 357 -5.85 -0.87 51.00
CA ASP A 357 -6.59 0.27 51.56
C ASP A 357 -5.65 1.46 51.84
N ASP A 358 -4.47 1.20 52.43
CA ASP A 358 -3.45 2.21 52.71
C ASP A 358 -2.92 2.83 51.43
N PHE A 359 -2.71 2.02 50.36
CA PHE A 359 -2.28 2.50 49.05
C PHE A 359 -3.36 3.41 48.42
N LEU A 360 -4.63 3.00 48.48
CA LEU A 360 -5.74 3.86 48.01
C LEU A 360 -5.82 5.17 48.80
N ALA A 361 -5.68 5.12 50.14
CA ALA A 361 -5.68 6.31 50.99
C ALA A 361 -4.51 7.27 50.64
N GLN A 362 -3.36 6.74 50.31
CA GLN A 362 -2.16 7.52 49.93
C GLN A 362 -2.34 8.24 48.58
N TYR A 363 -2.88 7.58 47.57
CA TYR A 363 -2.94 8.13 46.20
C TYR A 363 -4.32 8.69 45.82
N GLY A 364 -5.37 8.39 46.60
CA GLY A 364 -6.75 8.88 46.45
C GLY A 364 -7.52 8.28 45.25
N ALA A 365 -6.81 7.74 44.26
CA ALA A 365 -7.36 7.00 43.14
C ALA A 365 -6.32 6.01 42.61
N VAL A 366 -6.77 4.79 42.27
CA VAL A 366 -5.87 3.72 41.83
C VAL A 366 -6.40 3.00 40.58
N VAL A 367 -5.49 2.30 39.92
CA VAL A 367 -5.78 1.32 38.87
C VAL A 367 -5.53 -0.07 39.46
N VAL A 368 -6.48 -0.96 39.33
CA VAL A 368 -6.36 -2.38 39.69
C VAL A 368 -6.18 -3.18 38.42
N LYS A 369 -5.16 -4.04 38.36
CA LYS A 369 -4.90 -4.86 37.17
C LYS A 369 -4.23 -6.19 37.51
N PRO A 370 -4.47 -7.26 36.74
CA PRO A 370 -3.71 -8.50 36.87
C PRO A 370 -2.26 -8.25 36.40
N ALA A 371 -1.29 -8.90 37.05
CA ALA A 371 0.13 -8.78 36.67
C ALA A 371 0.37 -9.30 35.25
N ARG A 372 -0.39 -10.29 34.82
CA ARG A 372 -0.36 -10.86 33.46
C ARG A 372 -1.74 -10.82 32.85
N GLY A 373 -1.82 -10.55 31.57
CA GLY A 373 -3.09 -10.49 30.82
C GLY A 373 -3.02 -9.47 29.70
N GLU A 374 -3.84 -9.69 28.69
CA GLU A 374 -3.89 -8.90 27.45
C GLU A 374 -5.23 -8.17 27.30
N GLN A 375 -5.27 -7.17 26.43
CA GLN A 375 -6.48 -6.48 25.95
C GLN A 375 -7.32 -5.78 27.03
N GLY A 376 -6.76 -5.55 28.22
CA GLY A 376 -7.46 -4.84 29.30
C GLY A 376 -8.42 -5.70 30.12
N ALA A 377 -8.34 -7.03 30.01
CA ALA A 377 -9.15 -7.94 30.82
C ALA A 377 -8.78 -7.81 32.31
N GLY A 378 -9.78 -7.70 33.18
CA GLY A 378 -9.61 -7.58 34.62
C GLY A 378 -9.03 -6.24 35.11
N ILE A 379 -8.98 -5.18 34.25
CA ILE A 379 -8.48 -3.86 34.62
C ILE A 379 -9.64 -2.95 35.07
N SER A 380 -9.52 -2.39 36.29
CA SER A 380 -10.41 -1.35 36.81
C SER A 380 -9.62 -0.03 36.97
N VAL A 381 -10.11 1.05 36.36
CA VAL A 381 -9.44 2.35 36.31
C VAL A 381 -10.19 3.38 37.13
N ASP A 382 -9.45 4.28 37.81
CA ASP A 382 -10.00 5.37 38.62
C ASP A 382 -10.88 4.88 39.77
N VAL A 383 -10.39 3.86 40.49
CA VAL A 383 -11.04 3.32 41.70
C VAL A 383 -10.74 4.25 42.88
N ARG A 384 -11.78 4.71 43.59
CA ARG A 384 -11.67 5.78 44.63
C ARG A 384 -12.18 5.43 45.99
N ASP A 385 -12.88 4.31 46.13
CA ASP A 385 -13.46 3.85 47.39
C ASP A 385 -13.07 2.39 47.66
N GLY A 386 -13.10 2.01 48.96
CA GLY A 386 -12.63 0.69 49.41
C GLY A 386 -13.53 -0.46 48.91
N GLU A 387 -14.84 -0.26 48.80
CA GLU A 387 -15.75 -1.33 48.32
C GLU A 387 -15.48 -1.66 46.84
N ALA A 388 -15.37 -0.62 46.03
CA ALA A 388 -14.99 -0.77 44.63
C ALA A 388 -13.57 -1.35 44.46
N LEU A 389 -12.61 -0.99 45.34
CA LEU A 389 -11.27 -1.53 45.35
C LEU A 389 -11.26 -3.05 45.56
N HIS A 390 -11.93 -3.51 46.61
CA HIS A 390 -12.00 -4.94 46.92
C HIS A 390 -12.71 -5.73 45.82
N ALA A 391 -13.81 -5.20 45.28
CA ALA A 391 -14.50 -5.82 44.14
C ALA A 391 -13.61 -5.91 42.89
N ALA A 392 -12.80 -4.85 42.59
CA ALA A 392 -11.86 -4.84 41.47
C ALA A 392 -10.69 -5.82 41.66
N ILE A 393 -10.19 -5.98 42.89
CA ILE A 393 -9.14 -6.97 43.23
C ILE A 393 -9.67 -8.40 43.00
N GLU A 394 -10.88 -8.72 43.45
CA GLU A 394 -11.47 -10.04 43.21
C GLU A 394 -11.72 -10.32 41.73
N GLU A 395 -12.15 -9.32 40.96
CA GLU A 395 -12.29 -9.47 39.51
C GLU A 395 -10.92 -9.71 38.84
N ALA A 396 -9.89 -8.95 39.19
CA ALA A 396 -8.54 -9.12 38.65
C ALA A 396 -7.94 -10.50 38.96
N LYS A 397 -8.22 -11.05 40.15
CA LYS A 397 -7.81 -12.41 40.57
C LYS A 397 -8.40 -13.50 39.68
N THR A 398 -9.55 -13.28 39.05
CA THR A 398 -10.13 -14.27 38.12
C THR A 398 -9.27 -14.45 36.88
N HIS A 399 -8.42 -13.47 36.55
CA HIS A 399 -7.53 -13.46 35.39
C HIS A 399 -6.08 -13.85 35.72
N CYS A 400 -5.57 -13.43 36.88
CA CYS A 400 -4.22 -13.73 37.35
C CYS A 400 -4.18 -13.71 38.88
N GLU A 401 -3.50 -14.70 39.47
CA GLU A 401 -3.37 -14.80 40.95
C GLU A 401 -2.69 -13.56 41.55
N THR A 402 -1.69 -13.01 40.84
CA THR A 402 -0.99 -11.78 41.23
C THR A 402 -1.74 -10.56 40.72
N VAL A 403 -2.19 -9.69 41.63
CA VAL A 403 -2.89 -8.43 41.33
C VAL A 403 -2.00 -7.24 41.69
N LEU A 404 -1.99 -6.23 40.84
CA LEU A 404 -1.23 -4.99 41.00
C LEU A 404 -2.17 -3.81 41.21
N LEU A 405 -1.82 -2.94 42.15
CA LEU A 405 -2.39 -1.60 42.29
C LEU A 405 -1.39 -0.61 41.71
N GLU A 406 -1.86 0.35 40.96
CA GLU A 406 -1.05 1.47 40.48
C GLU A 406 -1.71 2.80 40.82
N GLU A 407 -0.90 3.81 41.07
CA GLU A 407 -1.34 5.19 41.12
C GLU A 407 -2.10 5.57 39.85
N TYR A 408 -3.29 6.14 39.99
CA TYR A 408 -4.04 6.63 38.85
C TYR A 408 -3.47 7.94 38.34
N VAL A 409 -2.87 7.93 37.16
CA VAL A 409 -2.30 9.11 36.50
C VAL A 409 -3.29 9.68 35.49
N ARG A 410 -3.63 10.96 35.64
CA ARG A 410 -4.50 11.67 34.69
C ARG A 410 -3.72 12.11 33.46
N GLY A 411 -4.25 11.86 32.27
CA GLY A 411 -3.64 12.29 31.03
C GLY A 411 -4.28 11.65 29.80
N MET A 412 -3.63 11.90 28.67
CA MET A 412 -3.96 11.27 27.40
C MET A 412 -3.16 9.99 27.23
N ASP A 413 -3.80 8.96 26.75
CA ASP A 413 -3.19 7.70 26.38
C ASP A 413 -2.39 7.89 25.06
N LEU A 414 -1.07 7.63 25.10
CA LEU A 414 -0.15 7.79 24.00
C LEU A 414 0.60 6.48 23.75
N ARG A 415 0.42 5.89 22.56
CA ARG A 415 1.18 4.73 22.09
C ARG A 415 2.36 5.20 21.27
N ILE A 416 3.58 4.72 21.58
CA ILE A 416 4.80 4.96 20.83
C ILE A 416 5.34 3.62 20.32
N ILE A 417 5.59 3.53 19.01
CA ILE A 417 6.20 2.35 18.36
C ILE A 417 7.69 2.59 18.19
N VAL A 418 8.48 1.70 18.76
CA VAL A 418 9.95 1.67 18.63
C VAL A 418 10.34 0.44 17.83
N ILE A 419 11.11 0.64 16.76
CA ILE A 419 11.69 -0.43 15.94
C ILE A 419 13.18 -0.13 15.78
N ASP A 420 14.03 -1.08 16.13
CA ASP A 420 15.50 -0.98 16.03
C ASP A 420 16.05 0.30 16.70
N GLY A 421 15.56 0.61 17.92
CA GLY A 421 15.95 1.80 18.67
C GLY A 421 15.47 3.13 18.10
N ASN A 422 14.60 3.12 17.07
CA ASN A 422 14.07 4.32 16.42
C ASN A 422 12.57 4.48 16.66
N ILE A 423 12.13 5.73 16.88
CA ILE A 423 10.70 6.04 16.93
C ILE A 423 10.14 6.04 15.51
N VAL A 424 9.23 5.11 15.23
CA VAL A 424 8.59 4.98 13.93
C VAL A 424 7.22 5.64 13.89
N ALA A 425 6.44 5.48 14.96
CA ALA A 425 5.12 6.07 15.06
C ALA A 425 4.80 6.48 16.49
N ALA A 426 4.00 7.52 16.65
CA ALA A 426 3.40 7.90 17.91
C ALA A 426 1.96 8.38 17.69
N ALA A 427 1.03 7.88 18.51
CA ALA A 427 -0.37 8.22 18.36
C ALA A 427 -1.10 8.30 19.69
N THR A 428 -1.95 9.32 19.87
CA THR A 428 -2.87 9.38 21.00
C THR A 428 -4.08 8.51 20.75
N ARG A 429 -4.48 7.77 21.77
CA ARG A 429 -5.69 6.95 21.76
C ARG A 429 -6.78 7.66 22.56
N ARG A 430 -8.00 7.60 22.08
CA ARG A 430 -9.16 8.20 22.76
C ARG A 430 -10.21 7.13 23.01
N PRO A 431 -10.82 7.15 24.20
CA PRO A 431 -11.92 6.25 24.52
C PRO A 431 -13.08 6.39 23.53
N PRO A 432 -13.89 5.32 23.34
CA PRO A 432 -15.06 5.39 22.49
C PRO A 432 -16.12 6.34 23.07
N ARG A 433 -16.66 7.19 22.20
CA ARG A 433 -17.72 8.14 22.53
C ARG A 433 -18.87 7.98 21.55
N ILE A 434 -20.08 8.23 22.02
CA ILE A 434 -21.28 8.31 21.19
C ILE A 434 -21.84 9.73 21.26
N LYS A 435 -22.49 10.15 20.17
CA LYS A 435 -23.14 11.46 20.09
C LYS A 435 -24.63 11.30 19.95
N GLY A 436 -25.39 11.96 20.80
CA GLY A 436 -26.84 11.93 20.84
C GLY A 436 -27.46 12.49 19.56
N THR A 437 -28.53 11.84 19.13
CA THR A 437 -29.36 12.25 17.99
C THR A 437 -30.71 12.82 18.41
N GLY A 438 -31.07 12.74 19.69
CA GLY A 438 -32.39 13.09 20.19
C GLY A 438 -33.50 12.10 19.80
N ARG A 439 -33.16 10.94 19.23
CA ARG A 439 -34.11 9.93 18.74
C ARG A 439 -33.68 8.51 19.03
N ASP A 440 -32.36 8.24 18.94
CA ASP A 440 -31.78 6.92 19.13
C ASP A 440 -31.44 6.69 20.61
N THR A 441 -31.66 5.48 21.10
CA THR A 441 -31.18 5.07 22.41
C THR A 441 -29.66 4.94 22.43
N ILE A 442 -29.05 4.98 23.62
CA ILE A 442 -27.61 4.78 23.80
C ILE A 442 -27.19 3.41 23.22
N ARG A 443 -27.95 2.36 23.46
CA ARG A 443 -27.73 1.03 22.88
C ARG A 443 -27.69 1.05 21.36
N GLU A 444 -28.66 1.72 20.73
CA GLU A 444 -28.69 1.86 19.25
C GLU A 444 -27.51 2.64 18.72
N LEU A 445 -27.09 3.71 19.42
CA LEU A 445 -25.94 4.51 19.05
C LEU A 445 -24.64 3.70 19.14
N ILE A 446 -24.47 2.90 20.20
CA ILE A 446 -23.32 1.98 20.35
C ILE A 446 -23.31 0.97 19.20
N HIS A 447 -24.43 0.34 18.87
CA HIS A 447 -24.52 -0.60 17.74
C HIS A 447 -24.21 0.06 16.38
N LYS A 448 -24.71 1.29 16.15
CA LYS A 448 -24.39 2.06 14.93
C LYS A 448 -22.90 2.38 14.84
N GLN A 449 -22.30 2.80 15.94
CA GLN A 449 -20.88 3.11 16.02
C GLN A 449 -20.03 1.84 15.82
N SER A 450 -20.38 0.73 16.48
CA SER A 450 -19.69 -0.56 16.33
C SER A 450 -19.70 -1.04 14.87
N ARG A 451 -20.84 -1.00 14.17
CA ARG A 451 -20.92 -1.38 12.74
C ARG A 451 -20.00 -0.53 11.86
N ARG A 452 -19.97 0.80 12.11
CA ARG A 452 -19.07 1.70 11.35
C ARG A 452 -17.60 1.35 11.58
N ARG A 453 -17.25 1.04 12.82
CA ARG A 453 -15.87 0.68 13.17
C ARG A 453 -15.48 -0.67 12.61
N GLN A 454 -16.32 -1.68 12.74
CA GLN A 454 -16.10 -3.00 12.12
C GLN A 454 -15.86 -2.87 10.60
N ALA A 455 -16.67 -2.06 9.90
CA ALA A 455 -16.50 -1.81 8.48
C ALA A 455 -15.17 -1.11 8.16
N ALA A 456 -14.72 -0.17 9.00
CA ALA A 456 -13.47 0.58 8.80
C ALA A 456 -12.21 -0.22 9.17
N THR A 457 -12.32 -1.22 10.04
CA THR A 457 -11.18 -1.98 10.59
C THR A 457 -11.15 -3.45 10.16
N GLY A 458 -11.95 -3.83 9.16
CA GLY A 458 -12.03 -5.23 8.72
C GLY A 458 -12.56 -6.20 9.79
N GLY A 459 -13.38 -5.71 10.74
CA GLY A 459 -13.97 -6.51 11.82
C GLY A 459 -13.26 -6.40 13.17
N GLU A 460 -12.08 -5.81 13.25
CA GLU A 460 -11.19 -5.80 14.41
C GLU A 460 -11.67 -4.92 15.59
N SER A 461 -12.55 -3.94 15.36
CA SER A 461 -12.97 -2.97 16.38
C SER A 461 -14.48 -2.89 16.53
N SER A 462 -14.97 -3.10 17.76
CA SER A 462 -16.38 -2.89 18.12
C SER A 462 -16.49 -2.45 19.58
N ILE A 463 -17.55 -1.75 19.93
CA ILE A 463 -17.82 -1.37 21.33
C ILE A 463 -18.67 -2.51 21.93
N PRO A 464 -18.14 -3.31 22.86
CA PRO A 464 -18.93 -4.32 23.55
C PRO A 464 -19.93 -3.67 24.52
N ILE A 465 -21.11 -4.26 24.67
CA ILE A 465 -22.07 -3.90 25.72
C ILE A 465 -21.86 -4.88 26.86
N ASP A 466 -20.92 -4.55 27.74
CA ASP A 466 -20.54 -5.32 28.91
C ASP A 466 -20.68 -4.48 30.19
N ARG A 467 -20.34 -5.05 31.35
CA ARG A 467 -20.43 -4.37 32.65
C ARG A 467 -19.68 -3.03 32.68
N GLU A 468 -18.52 -2.94 32.05
CA GLU A 468 -17.75 -1.69 32.03
C GLU A 468 -18.46 -0.62 31.19
N THR A 469 -19.06 -0.98 30.06
CA THR A 469 -19.86 -0.06 29.25
C THR A 469 -21.08 0.42 30.01
N GLU A 470 -21.81 -0.50 30.70
CA GLU A 470 -22.95 -0.15 31.54
C GLU A 470 -22.55 0.76 32.71
N ARG A 471 -21.43 0.47 33.37
CA ARG A 471 -20.89 1.29 34.47
C ARG A 471 -20.61 2.73 34.00
N CYS A 472 -19.90 2.89 32.85
CA CYS A 472 -19.56 4.21 32.30
C CYS A 472 -20.81 5.02 31.92
N ILE A 473 -21.84 4.37 31.39
CA ILE A 473 -23.12 5.01 31.03
C ILE A 473 -23.88 5.44 32.30
N ASN A 474 -23.92 4.58 33.31
CA ASN A 474 -24.57 4.91 34.61
C ASN A 474 -23.83 6.06 35.32
N GLU A 475 -22.49 6.08 35.33
CA GLU A 475 -21.71 7.19 35.89
C GLU A 475 -21.95 8.52 35.13
N ALA A 476 -22.28 8.45 33.84
CA ALA A 476 -22.68 9.61 33.04
C ALA A 476 -24.14 10.05 33.32
N GLY A 477 -24.88 9.33 34.16
CA GLY A 477 -26.26 9.64 34.56
C GLY A 477 -27.31 9.13 33.57
N TYR A 478 -26.98 8.12 32.74
CA TYR A 478 -27.90 7.52 31.76
C TYR A 478 -28.05 6.02 31.93
N GLN A 479 -29.07 5.46 31.26
CA GLN A 479 -29.25 4.02 31.08
C GLN A 479 -29.18 3.66 29.58
N LEU A 480 -28.82 2.41 29.26
CA LEU A 480 -28.62 1.94 27.88
C LEU A 480 -29.81 2.17 26.95
N ASP A 481 -31.01 2.05 27.48
CA ASP A 481 -32.26 2.15 26.72
C ASP A 481 -32.87 3.57 26.73
N GLU A 482 -32.18 4.54 27.31
CA GLU A 482 -32.55 5.96 27.26
C GLU A 482 -32.12 6.61 25.95
N VAL A 483 -32.93 7.57 25.49
CA VAL A 483 -32.62 8.39 24.30
C VAL A 483 -31.65 9.48 24.70
N LEU A 484 -30.46 9.46 24.10
CA LEU A 484 -29.46 10.49 24.33
C LEU A 484 -29.87 11.81 23.67
N PRO A 485 -29.91 12.95 24.41
CA PRO A 485 -30.27 14.26 23.85
C PRO A 485 -29.44 14.64 22.62
N TYR A 486 -30.00 15.46 21.75
CA TYR A 486 -29.32 15.92 20.53
C TYR A 486 -28.00 16.63 20.86
N SER A 487 -26.94 16.22 20.16
CA SER A 487 -25.59 16.77 20.27
C SER A 487 -24.83 16.47 21.57
N GLU A 488 -25.44 15.75 22.51
CA GLU A 488 -24.78 15.33 23.75
C GLU A 488 -23.74 14.23 23.47
N ASP A 489 -22.55 14.39 24.06
CA ASP A 489 -21.43 13.46 23.90
C ASP A 489 -21.23 12.64 25.18
N VAL A 490 -21.36 11.31 25.09
CA VAL A 490 -21.12 10.40 26.20
C VAL A 490 -19.95 9.47 25.92
N THR A 491 -19.00 9.40 26.87
CA THR A 491 -17.92 8.41 26.85
C THR A 491 -18.47 7.07 27.35
N VAL A 492 -18.41 6.05 26.51
CA VAL A 492 -19.04 4.74 26.80
C VAL A 492 -18.06 3.72 27.41
N ARG A 493 -16.77 4.03 27.44
CA ARG A 493 -15.72 3.26 28.14
C ARG A 493 -14.61 4.22 28.57
N LYS A 494 -13.95 3.94 29.70
CA LYS A 494 -12.79 4.73 30.14
C LYS A 494 -11.50 4.32 29.44
N THR A 495 -11.40 3.07 29.01
CA THR A 495 -10.21 2.56 28.29
C THR A 495 -10.21 2.96 26.82
N ALA A 496 -9.04 3.36 26.30
CA ALA A 496 -8.85 3.79 24.91
C ALA A 496 -8.42 2.64 23.98
N ASN A 497 -8.80 1.39 24.29
CA ASN A 497 -8.43 0.23 23.50
C ASN A 497 -9.13 0.25 22.13
N LEU A 498 -8.37 0.03 21.05
CA LEU A 498 -8.88 0.02 19.67
C LEU A 498 -9.88 -1.11 19.43
N HIS A 499 -9.62 -2.29 19.97
CA HIS A 499 -10.53 -3.45 19.84
C HIS A 499 -11.91 -3.19 20.47
N THR A 500 -11.96 -2.38 21.54
CA THR A 500 -13.20 -2.00 22.21
C THR A 500 -13.76 -0.65 21.77
N GLY A 501 -13.39 -0.18 20.56
CA GLY A 501 -14.00 1.00 19.93
C GLY A 501 -13.24 2.31 20.10
N GLY A 502 -12.07 2.31 20.75
CA GLY A 502 -11.22 3.50 20.86
C GLY A 502 -10.77 4.04 19.51
N THR A 503 -10.37 5.30 19.41
CA THR A 503 -9.84 5.93 18.20
C THR A 503 -8.37 6.28 18.37
N ILE A 504 -7.64 6.33 17.25
CA ILE A 504 -6.21 6.66 17.21
C ILE A 504 -5.98 7.91 16.39
N HIS A 505 -5.05 8.78 16.84
CA HIS A 505 -4.71 10.04 16.17
C HIS A 505 -3.19 10.20 16.15
N ASP A 506 -2.61 10.26 14.96
CA ASP A 506 -1.17 10.40 14.77
C ASP A 506 -0.63 11.72 15.35
N VAL A 507 0.45 11.60 16.13
CA VAL A 507 1.18 12.72 16.71
C VAL A 507 2.70 12.59 16.53
N THR A 508 3.14 11.69 15.66
CA THR A 508 4.57 11.35 15.46
C THR A 508 5.45 12.57 15.26
N ALA A 509 5.04 13.47 14.37
CA ALA A 509 5.79 14.71 14.08
C ALA A 509 5.78 15.73 15.21
N LYS A 510 4.86 15.59 16.18
CA LYS A 510 4.65 16.54 17.29
C LYS A 510 5.20 16.06 18.62
N LEU A 511 5.75 14.84 18.65
CA LEU A 511 6.22 14.20 19.87
C LEU A 511 7.41 14.94 20.47
N HIS A 512 7.33 15.26 21.75
CA HIS A 512 8.41 15.97 22.48
C HIS A 512 9.70 15.12 22.52
N PRO A 513 10.90 15.74 22.43
CA PRO A 513 12.18 15.02 22.49
C PRO A 513 12.37 14.16 23.73
N THR A 514 11.90 14.61 24.91
CA THR A 514 11.96 13.85 26.16
C THR A 514 11.18 12.53 26.06
N LEU A 515 9.98 12.55 25.43
CA LEU A 515 9.17 11.36 25.25
C LEU A 515 9.82 10.39 24.26
N ARG A 516 10.45 10.94 23.20
CA ARG A 516 11.21 10.15 22.23
C ARG A 516 12.36 9.41 22.92
N GLN A 517 13.14 10.12 23.71
CA GLN A 517 14.28 9.52 24.42
C GLN A 517 13.82 8.48 25.44
N ALA A 518 12.79 8.79 26.22
CA ALA A 518 12.22 7.85 27.19
C ALA A 518 11.75 6.54 26.54
N ALA A 519 11.14 6.60 25.35
CA ALA A 519 10.70 5.42 24.63
C ALA A 519 11.87 4.60 24.09
N ILE A 520 12.93 5.25 23.61
CA ILE A 520 14.16 4.57 23.16
C ILE A 520 14.85 3.89 24.38
N ASP A 521 14.97 4.60 25.48
CA ASP A 521 15.58 4.07 26.71
C ASP A 521 14.77 2.90 27.29
N ALA A 522 13.43 2.95 27.19
CA ALA A 522 12.54 1.86 27.61
C ALA A 522 12.73 0.60 26.76
N ALA A 523 12.79 0.74 25.43
CA ALA A 523 13.05 -0.37 24.53
C ALA A 523 14.44 -0.99 24.77
N ALA A 524 15.46 -0.16 24.99
CA ALA A 524 16.81 -0.58 25.32
C ALA A 524 16.88 -1.30 26.68
N ALA A 525 16.17 -0.81 27.71
CA ALA A 525 16.12 -1.44 29.04
C ALA A 525 15.48 -2.83 29.00
N LEU A 526 14.49 -3.03 28.14
CA LEU A 526 13.85 -4.32 27.90
C LEU A 526 14.67 -5.25 27.00
N ASP A 527 15.67 -4.71 26.29
CA ASP A 527 16.47 -5.41 25.27
C ASP A 527 15.56 -6.02 24.18
N ILE A 528 14.64 -5.18 23.65
CA ILE A 528 13.63 -5.61 22.70
C ILE A 528 13.74 -4.82 21.40
N PRO A 529 13.84 -5.49 20.23
CA PRO A 529 14.02 -4.79 18.95
C PRO A 529 12.74 -4.11 18.41
N VAL A 530 11.57 -4.62 18.79
CA VAL A 530 10.27 -4.08 18.38
C VAL A 530 9.35 -4.04 19.59
N THR A 531 8.83 -2.86 19.90
CA THR A 531 7.89 -2.73 21.01
C THR A 531 6.92 -1.57 20.80
N GLY A 532 5.72 -1.72 21.37
CA GLY A 532 4.75 -0.64 21.53
C GLY A 532 4.67 -0.24 23.00
N LEU A 533 5.03 0.99 23.30
CA LEU A 533 5.05 1.53 24.66
C LEU A 533 3.80 2.37 24.92
N ASP A 534 3.15 2.14 26.04
CA ASP A 534 1.98 2.90 26.48
C ASP A 534 2.39 3.94 27.52
N PHE A 535 2.13 5.19 27.19
CA PHE A 535 2.41 6.36 28.01
C PHE A 535 1.09 7.04 28.42
N ILE A 536 1.06 7.63 29.60
CA ILE A 536 0.09 8.65 29.94
C ILE A 536 0.80 10.01 29.97
N VAL A 537 0.27 10.96 29.21
CA VAL A 537 0.86 12.30 29.06
C VAL A 537 -0.22 13.38 29.20
N PRO A 538 0.07 14.53 29.82
CA PRO A 538 -0.83 15.70 29.75
C PRO A 538 -0.95 16.26 28.33
N ASP A 539 0.17 16.31 27.59
CA ASP A 539 0.28 16.76 26.20
C ASP A 539 1.46 16.03 25.52
N PRO A 540 1.28 15.44 24.33
CA PRO A 540 2.37 14.84 23.58
C PRO A 540 3.52 15.79 23.20
N LYS A 541 3.26 17.11 23.24
CA LYS A 541 4.26 18.16 23.01
C LYS A 541 4.98 18.59 24.30
N GLY A 542 4.57 18.09 25.45
CA GLY A 542 5.16 18.37 26.76
C GLY A 542 6.21 17.33 27.16
N GLU A 543 6.99 17.64 28.18
CA GLU A 543 8.04 16.76 28.70
C GLU A 543 7.57 15.77 29.78
N GLN A 544 6.34 15.95 30.28
CA GLN A 544 5.78 15.12 31.35
C GLN A 544 5.19 13.84 30.78
N TYR A 545 5.53 12.72 31.39
CA TYR A 545 5.04 11.40 31.00
C TYR A 545 5.10 10.43 32.18
N VAL A 546 4.33 9.35 32.05
CA VAL A 546 4.45 8.13 32.84
C VAL A 546 4.32 6.94 31.90
N ILE A 547 5.23 5.96 31.96
CA ILE A 547 5.14 4.72 31.16
C ILE A 547 4.32 3.70 31.92
N ILE A 548 3.29 3.16 31.29
CA ILE A 548 2.34 2.23 31.89
C ILE A 548 2.65 0.78 31.54
N GLU A 549 3.04 0.53 30.27
CA GLU A 549 3.14 -0.83 29.73
C GLU A 549 4.06 -0.88 28.52
N ALA A 550 4.65 -2.04 28.26
CA ALA A 550 5.35 -2.37 27.03
C ALA A 550 4.73 -3.62 26.39
N ASN A 551 4.52 -3.56 25.09
CA ASN A 551 3.96 -4.67 24.32
C ASN A 551 4.98 -5.19 23.33
N GLU A 552 5.27 -6.48 23.35
CA GLU A 552 6.23 -7.16 22.49
C GLU A 552 5.72 -7.39 21.06
N ARG A 553 4.40 -7.28 20.87
CA ARG A 553 3.72 -7.51 19.59
C ARG A 553 2.74 -6.37 19.26
N PRO A 554 3.27 -5.17 18.97
CA PRO A 554 2.41 -4.02 18.68
C PRO A 554 1.69 -4.18 17.33
N GLY A 555 0.44 -3.73 17.26
CA GLY A 555 -0.35 -3.72 16.03
C GLY A 555 0.12 -2.62 15.07
N LEU A 556 1.06 -2.90 14.20
CA LEU A 556 1.69 -1.92 13.30
C LEU A 556 0.70 -1.27 12.33
N ALA A 557 -0.31 -2.01 11.84
CA ALA A 557 -1.34 -1.50 10.92
C ALA A 557 -2.17 -0.35 11.48
N ASN A 558 -2.25 -0.23 12.81
CA ASN A 558 -2.99 0.84 13.46
C ASN A 558 -2.34 2.23 13.31
N HIS A 559 -1.10 2.28 12.83
CA HIS A 559 -0.29 3.49 12.75
C HIS A 559 -0.09 4.00 11.32
N GLU A 560 -0.78 3.43 10.33
CA GLU A 560 -0.75 3.98 8.97
C GLU A 560 -1.22 5.46 8.98
N PRO A 561 -0.59 6.35 8.20
CA PRO A 561 0.38 6.12 7.13
C PRO A 561 1.87 6.12 7.57
N GLN A 562 2.17 5.99 8.86
CA GLN A 562 3.56 5.90 9.31
C GLN A 562 4.23 4.62 8.78
N PRO A 563 5.53 4.63 8.42
CA PRO A 563 6.22 3.54 7.72
C PRO A 563 6.57 2.37 8.65
N THR A 564 5.59 1.84 9.39
CA THR A 564 5.82 0.82 10.41
C THR A 564 6.19 -0.53 9.80
N ALA A 565 5.52 -0.94 8.72
CA ALA A 565 5.83 -2.18 8.02
C ALA A 565 7.19 -2.10 7.31
N GLU A 566 7.50 -0.95 6.69
CA GLU A 566 8.78 -0.70 6.03
C GLU A 566 9.94 -0.81 7.02
N ARG A 567 9.85 -0.15 8.19
CA ARG A 567 10.89 -0.19 9.23
C ARG A 567 11.02 -1.57 9.87
N PHE A 568 9.91 -2.30 10.00
CA PHE A 568 9.96 -3.68 10.45
C PHE A 568 10.72 -4.58 9.47
N ILE A 569 10.47 -4.44 8.17
CA ILE A 569 11.21 -5.18 7.14
C ILE A 569 12.66 -4.71 7.04
N ASP A 570 12.96 -3.41 7.24
CA ASP A 570 14.34 -2.91 7.32
C ASP A 570 15.14 -3.63 8.41
N LEU A 571 14.55 -3.81 9.61
CA LEU A 571 15.15 -4.57 10.71
C LEU A 571 15.38 -6.03 10.34
N LEU A 572 14.39 -6.69 9.73
CA LEU A 572 14.47 -8.12 9.40
C LEU A 572 15.42 -8.39 8.22
N PHE A 573 15.43 -7.55 7.20
CA PHE A 573 16.19 -7.70 5.97
C PHE A 573 16.90 -6.38 5.58
N PRO A 574 17.98 -6.02 6.30
CA PRO A 574 18.69 -4.74 6.06
C PRO A 574 19.24 -4.60 4.63
N SER A 575 19.50 -5.71 3.94
CA SER A 575 19.96 -5.69 2.54
C SER A 575 18.89 -5.21 1.54
N THR A 576 17.64 -5.03 1.98
CA THR A 576 16.53 -4.57 1.15
C THR A 576 16.18 -3.09 1.35
N VAL A 577 16.92 -2.41 2.20
CA VAL A 577 16.81 -0.95 2.37
C VAL A 577 17.32 -0.30 1.09
N GLY A 578 16.47 0.48 0.40
CA GLY A 578 16.89 1.27 -0.75
C GLY A 578 17.91 2.35 -0.34
N PRO A 579 18.72 2.83 -1.28
CA PRO A 579 19.70 3.90 -1.04
C PRO A 579 19.03 5.21 -0.63
#